data_02ccc322d032540dde439ce4550f3d2f
#
_entry.id   02ccc322d032540dde439ce4550f3d2f
#
_cell.length_a   1.000
_cell.length_b   1.000
_cell.length_c   1.000
_cell.angle_alpha   90.00
_cell.angle_beta   90.00
_cell.angle_gamma   90.00
#
_symmetry.space_group_name_H-M   'P 1'
#
loop_
_entity.id
_entity.type
_entity.pdbx_description
1 polymer ?
#
loop_
_entity_poly.entity_id
_entity_poly.type
_entity_poly.pdbx_seq_one_letter_code
_entity_poly.pdbx_strand_id
1 'polypeptide(L)'
;DTFLALMYASEFLDSSDAAVRSAAVYAVWNIARNHPEYKGDNVKAILKRVLTMFDGEDARYDIDALKQHLDAMPDEVGFVSIFNGKDLTGWKGLVENPIARAKMKPAQLAKAQEKADENMRRDWKVENGLLVFDGTGYDNLCTEKQYGDFEMYVDWMLDPKGPEADAGIYLRGTPQVQIWDTSRVNVGAQVGSGGLYNNQVNESKPSKVADNKLGEWNSFYIKMVGDRVTVVLNGEKVVDNVILENYWDRKLPIFPVEQIEMQAHGSKVYY
;
A
#
# COMPACT_ATOMS: atom_id res chain seq x y z
N ASP A 1 -33.08 8.59 16.12
CA ASP A 1 -31.72 8.10 16.22
C ASP A 1 -31.00 8.43 14.92
N THR A 2 -30.05 9.36 14.98
CA THR A 2 -29.42 9.99 13.81
C THR A 2 -28.42 9.05 13.13
N PHE A 3 -27.80 8.13 13.88
CA PHE A 3 -26.93 7.10 13.29
C PHE A 3 -27.74 6.10 12.43
N LEU A 4 -28.91 5.70 12.91
CA LEU A 4 -29.81 4.85 12.13
C LEU A 4 -30.28 5.55 10.85
N ALA A 5 -30.51 6.87 10.91
CA ALA A 5 -30.85 7.67 9.74
C ALA A 5 -29.71 7.70 8.70
N LEU A 6 -28.42 7.78 9.14
CA LEU A 6 -27.28 7.69 8.24
C LEU A 6 -27.25 6.34 7.53
N MET A 7 -27.38 5.24 8.28
CA MET A 7 -27.38 3.88 7.73
C MET A 7 -28.55 3.69 6.75
N TYR A 8 -29.75 4.14 7.12
CA TYR A 8 -30.92 4.06 6.26
C TYR A 8 -30.75 4.89 4.97
N ALA A 9 -30.27 6.12 5.07
CA ALA A 9 -30.00 6.95 3.90
C ALA A 9 -28.98 6.30 2.95
N SER A 10 -27.97 5.60 3.49
CA SER A 10 -26.95 4.94 2.68
C SER A 10 -27.49 3.80 1.80
N GLU A 11 -28.60 3.17 2.15
CA GLU A 11 -29.25 2.15 1.33
C GLU A 11 -29.77 2.71 0.00
N PHE A 12 -30.14 3.99 -0.04
CA PHE A 12 -30.61 4.66 -1.24
C PHE A 12 -29.50 5.11 -2.20
N LEU A 13 -28.24 4.96 -1.84
CA LEU A 13 -27.11 5.20 -2.75
C LEU A 13 -27.13 4.24 -3.96
N ASP A 14 -27.83 3.12 -3.86
CA ASP A 14 -28.04 2.13 -4.94
C ASP A 14 -29.36 2.29 -5.70
N SER A 15 -30.15 3.31 -5.39
CA SER A 15 -31.42 3.54 -6.06
C SER A 15 -31.25 3.65 -7.58
N SER A 16 -32.16 3.04 -8.33
CA SER A 16 -32.23 3.20 -9.79
C SER A 16 -32.64 4.62 -10.22
N ASP A 17 -33.33 5.35 -9.33
CA ASP A 17 -33.73 6.73 -9.54
C ASP A 17 -32.56 7.69 -9.22
N ALA A 18 -32.14 8.48 -10.22
CA ALA A 18 -31.02 9.41 -10.08
C ALA A 18 -31.29 10.54 -9.06
N ALA A 19 -32.54 11.01 -8.95
CA ALA A 19 -32.90 12.05 -7.98
C ALA A 19 -32.85 11.50 -6.54
N VAL A 20 -33.29 10.26 -6.33
CA VAL A 20 -33.19 9.58 -5.04
C VAL A 20 -31.74 9.34 -4.66
N ARG A 21 -30.91 8.89 -5.60
CA ARG A 21 -29.45 8.73 -5.32
C ARG A 21 -28.80 10.06 -4.94
N SER A 22 -29.06 11.13 -5.70
CA SER A 22 -28.50 12.45 -5.40
C SER A 22 -28.96 12.94 -4.02
N ALA A 23 -30.22 12.79 -3.69
CA ALA A 23 -30.74 13.13 -2.36
C ALA A 23 -30.06 12.32 -1.25
N ALA A 24 -29.84 11.04 -1.47
CA ALA A 24 -29.13 10.16 -0.54
C ALA A 24 -27.69 10.58 -0.29
N VAL A 25 -26.95 10.98 -1.35
CA VAL A 25 -25.57 11.49 -1.25
C VAL A 25 -25.52 12.69 -0.28
N TYR A 26 -26.38 13.69 -0.50
CA TYR A 26 -26.41 14.85 0.39
C TYR A 26 -26.96 14.55 1.78
N ALA A 27 -27.92 13.65 1.93
CA ALA A 27 -28.45 13.23 3.24
C ALA A 27 -27.34 12.56 4.08
N VAL A 28 -26.64 11.59 3.51
CA VAL A 28 -25.54 10.90 4.19
C VAL A 28 -24.46 11.87 4.61
N TRP A 29 -24.02 12.74 3.69
CA TRP A 29 -23.00 13.74 3.99
C TRP A 29 -23.46 14.73 5.06
N ASN A 30 -24.66 15.25 4.98
CA ASN A 30 -25.21 16.19 5.95
C ASN A 30 -25.31 15.58 7.37
N ILE A 31 -25.67 14.31 7.46
CA ILE A 31 -25.69 13.62 8.76
C ILE A 31 -24.25 13.45 9.28
N ALA A 32 -23.35 12.93 8.46
CA ALA A 32 -21.98 12.64 8.88
C ALA A 32 -21.22 13.89 9.32
N ARG A 33 -21.31 15.01 8.59
CA ARG A 33 -20.60 16.25 8.94
C ARG A 33 -21.09 16.90 10.23
N ASN A 34 -22.34 16.69 10.59
CA ASN A 34 -22.91 17.20 11.83
C ASN A 34 -22.72 16.24 13.03
N HIS A 35 -22.22 15.02 12.77
CA HIS A 35 -22.02 13.98 13.75
C HIS A 35 -20.62 13.37 13.62
N PRO A 36 -19.54 14.12 13.94
CA PRO A 36 -18.17 13.64 13.80
C PRO A 36 -17.84 12.45 14.73
N GLU A 37 -18.71 12.15 15.69
CA GLU A 37 -18.65 10.95 16.51
C GLU A 37 -19.01 9.68 15.75
N TYR A 38 -19.67 9.76 14.59
CA TYR A 38 -19.98 8.60 13.74
C TYR A 38 -18.73 8.23 12.94
N LYS A 39 -18.05 7.23 13.42
CA LYS A 39 -16.76 6.73 12.90
C LYS A 39 -16.81 5.21 12.79
N GLY A 40 -15.78 4.67 12.22
CA GLY A 40 -15.60 3.25 12.00
C GLY A 40 -15.63 2.92 10.51
N ASP A 41 -15.19 1.72 10.18
CA ASP A 41 -14.92 1.31 8.80
C ASP A 41 -16.16 1.36 7.92
N ASN A 42 -17.31 0.98 8.46
CA ASN A 42 -18.58 1.06 7.71
C ASN A 42 -18.92 2.49 7.32
N VAL A 43 -18.81 3.45 8.26
CA VAL A 43 -19.08 4.86 7.98
C VAL A 43 -18.04 5.43 7.00
N LYS A 44 -16.76 5.10 7.21
CA LYS A 44 -15.67 5.52 6.31
C LYS A 44 -15.86 5.00 4.89
N ALA A 45 -16.28 3.74 4.73
CA ALA A 45 -16.60 3.15 3.43
C ALA A 45 -17.80 3.84 2.75
N ILE A 46 -18.89 4.11 3.48
CA ILE A 46 -20.05 4.84 2.97
C ILE A 46 -19.61 6.24 2.49
N LEU A 47 -18.85 6.97 3.29
CA LEU A 47 -18.41 8.32 2.97
C LEU A 47 -17.43 8.36 1.77
N LYS A 48 -16.52 7.40 1.65
CA LYS A 48 -15.68 7.25 0.46
C LYS A 48 -16.53 7.04 -0.80
N ARG A 49 -17.57 6.24 -0.71
CA ARG A 49 -18.53 6.04 -1.80
C ARG A 49 -19.27 7.32 -2.14
N VAL A 50 -19.80 8.03 -1.14
CA VAL A 50 -20.46 9.34 -1.32
C VAL A 50 -19.55 10.32 -2.04
N LEU A 51 -18.24 10.36 -1.71
CA LEU A 51 -17.27 11.22 -2.36
C LEU A 51 -17.18 11.00 -3.89
N THR A 52 -17.35 9.76 -4.35
CA THR A 52 -17.34 9.43 -5.78
C THR A 52 -18.66 9.71 -6.49
N MET A 53 -19.72 10.01 -5.75
CA MET A 53 -21.07 10.18 -6.28
C MET A 53 -21.52 11.65 -6.35
N PHE A 54 -20.73 12.57 -5.82
CA PHE A 54 -20.99 14.00 -6.01
C PHE A 54 -20.82 14.37 -7.48
N ASP A 55 -21.78 15.14 -8.01
CA ASP A 55 -21.80 15.57 -9.40
C ASP A 55 -22.03 17.09 -9.48
N GLY A 56 -21.37 17.71 -10.47
CA GLY A 56 -21.49 19.13 -10.77
C GLY A 56 -20.48 20.04 -10.05
N GLU A 57 -20.27 21.23 -10.63
CA GLU A 57 -19.34 22.24 -10.11
C GLU A 57 -19.76 22.78 -8.73
N ASP A 58 -21.05 22.81 -8.46
CA ASP A 58 -21.63 23.27 -7.18
C ASP A 58 -21.27 22.36 -6.00
N ALA A 59 -20.92 21.08 -6.27
CA ALA A 59 -20.53 20.12 -5.23
C ALA A 59 -19.08 20.30 -4.73
N ARG A 60 -18.28 21.19 -5.35
CA ARG A 60 -16.84 21.32 -5.04
C ARG A 60 -16.58 21.58 -3.56
N TYR A 61 -17.38 22.44 -2.93
CA TYR A 61 -17.22 22.73 -1.50
C TYR A 61 -17.49 21.50 -0.62
N ASP A 62 -18.54 20.75 -0.92
CA ASP A 62 -18.89 19.54 -0.18
C ASP A 62 -17.85 18.42 -0.41
N ILE A 63 -17.31 18.31 -1.62
CA ILE A 63 -16.21 17.37 -1.95
C ILE A 63 -14.96 17.68 -1.11
N ASP A 64 -14.55 18.95 -1.04
CA ASP A 64 -13.36 19.35 -0.27
C ASP A 64 -13.59 19.16 1.24
N ALA A 65 -14.77 19.51 1.74
CA ALA A 65 -15.12 19.30 3.13
C ALA A 65 -15.20 17.80 3.50
N LEU A 66 -15.75 16.95 2.62
CA LEU A 66 -15.80 15.52 2.84
C LEU A 66 -14.40 14.87 2.80
N LYS A 67 -13.52 15.32 1.92
CA LYS A 67 -12.11 14.87 1.94
C LYS A 67 -11.44 15.19 3.27
N GLN A 68 -11.58 16.43 3.76
CA GLN A 68 -11.03 16.81 5.07
C GLN A 68 -11.63 15.99 6.21
N HIS A 69 -12.94 15.69 6.15
CA HIS A 69 -13.60 14.84 7.15
C HIS A 69 -13.06 13.40 7.12
N LEU A 70 -12.88 12.82 5.94
CA LEU A 70 -12.29 11.49 5.77
C LEU A 70 -10.84 11.42 6.26
N ASP A 71 -10.05 12.46 5.98
CA ASP A 71 -8.65 12.56 6.45
C ASP A 71 -8.55 12.66 7.98
N ALA A 72 -9.57 13.24 8.63
CA ALA A 72 -9.66 13.33 10.09
C ALA A 72 -10.22 12.07 10.76
N MET A 73 -10.83 11.15 10.00
CA MET A 73 -11.35 9.90 10.55
C MET A 73 -10.18 8.97 10.93
N PRO A 74 -10.24 8.31 12.10
CA PRO A 74 -9.23 7.33 12.47
C PRO A 74 -9.16 6.20 11.45
N ASP A 75 -7.97 5.62 11.31
CA ASP A 75 -7.78 4.38 10.58
C ASP A 75 -8.54 3.21 11.23
N GLU A 76 -8.58 2.08 10.53
CA GLU A 76 -9.12 0.83 11.08
C GLU A 76 -8.48 0.54 12.44
N VAL A 77 -9.27 0.00 13.38
CA VAL A 77 -8.80 -0.23 14.76
C VAL A 77 -7.55 -1.11 14.76
N GLY A 78 -6.45 -0.58 15.31
CA GLY A 78 -5.14 -1.25 15.36
C GLY A 78 -4.25 -1.00 14.15
N PHE A 79 -4.76 -0.41 13.07
CA PHE A 79 -3.97 0.01 11.90
C PHE A 79 -3.69 1.51 11.96
N VAL A 80 -2.54 1.90 11.41
CA VAL A 80 -2.12 3.29 11.26
C VAL A 80 -1.54 3.48 9.86
N SER A 81 -1.86 4.61 9.22
CA SER A 81 -1.25 4.95 7.94
C SER A 81 0.24 5.17 8.10
N ILE A 82 1.04 4.45 7.32
CA ILE A 82 2.50 4.64 7.24
C ILE A 82 2.90 5.62 6.13
N PHE A 83 1.95 5.97 5.27
CA PHE A 83 2.09 7.02 4.25
C PHE A 83 0.99 8.08 4.46
N ASN A 84 1.39 9.35 4.51
CA ASN A 84 0.49 10.45 4.84
C ASN A 84 -0.26 11.06 3.63
N GLY A 85 0.02 10.58 2.41
CA GLY A 85 -0.58 11.08 1.17
C GLY A 85 -0.11 12.48 0.74
N LYS A 86 0.83 13.11 1.44
CA LYS A 86 1.24 14.52 1.22
C LYS A 86 2.71 14.65 0.85
N ASP A 87 3.57 13.93 1.55
CA ASP A 87 5.02 13.98 1.38
C ASP A 87 5.68 12.66 1.82
N LEU A 88 7.01 12.59 1.75
CA LEU A 88 7.79 11.43 2.14
C LEU A 88 8.16 11.40 3.64
N THR A 89 7.47 12.13 4.50
CA THR A 89 7.68 12.08 5.95
C THR A 89 7.42 10.66 6.47
N GLY A 90 8.35 10.13 7.28
CA GLY A 90 8.33 8.75 7.77
C GLY A 90 9.00 7.74 6.83
N TRP A 91 9.54 8.22 5.71
CA TRP A 91 10.27 7.43 4.73
C TRP A 91 11.67 7.99 4.50
N LYS A 92 12.60 7.12 4.13
CA LYS A 92 13.99 7.47 3.80
C LYS A 92 14.52 6.57 2.70
N GLY A 93 15.62 6.99 2.06
CA GLY A 93 16.36 6.17 1.12
C GLY A 93 16.99 4.96 1.81
N LEU A 94 16.96 3.81 1.16
CA LEU A 94 17.58 2.60 1.69
C LEU A 94 19.10 2.67 1.55
N VAL A 95 19.80 2.46 2.65
CA VAL A 95 21.26 2.25 2.66
C VAL A 95 21.52 0.76 2.79
N GLU A 96 22.04 0.14 1.73
CA GLU A 96 22.51 -1.26 1.78
C GLU A 96 21.51 -2.24 2.45
N ASN A 97 21.93 -3.48 2.60
CA ASN A 97 21.19 -4.47 3.37
C ASN A 97 21.48 -4.35 4.89
N PRO A 98 20.64 -4.96 5.76
CA PRO A 98 20.80 -4.84 7.21
C PRO A 98 22.16 -5.31 7.73
N ILE A 99 22.75 -6.36 7.14
CA ILE A 99 24.05 -6.89 7.56
C ILE A 99 25.17 -5.92 7.24
N ALA A 100 25.11 -5.29 6.09
CA ALA A 100 26.11 -4.29 5.66
C ALA A 100 25.96 -3.01 6.51
N ARG A 101 24.74 -2.52 6.74
CA ARG A 101 24.46 -1.37 7.62
C ARG A 101 25.00 -1.55 9.02
N ALA A 102 24.81 -2.72 9.61
CA ALA A 102 25.29 -3.03 10.97
C ALA A 102 26.82 -2.97 11.11
N LYS A 103 27.56 -3.08 10.02
CA LYS A 103 29.05 -2.99 10.02
C LYS A 103 29.56 -1.57 9.79
N MET A 104 28.70 -0.63 9.42
CA MET A 104 29.10 0.75 9.14
C MET A 104 29.38 1.52 10.43
N LYS A 105 30.44 2.36 10.41
CA LYS A 105 30.65 3.34 11.47
C LYS A 105 29.58 4.44 11.37
N PRO A 106 29.19 5.08 12.48
CA PRO A 106 28.12 6.09 12.46
C PRO A 106 28.31 7.19 11.42
N ALA A 107 29.52 7.71 11.25
CA ALA A 107 29.79 8.74 10.25
C ALA A 107 29.70 8.24 8.79
N GLN A 108 30.02 6.98 8.55
CA GLN A 108 29.86 6.35 7.24
C GLN A 108 28.37 6.14 6.93
N LEU A 109 27.60 5.65 7.92
CA LEU A 109 26.17 5.45 7.77
C LEU A 109 25.45 6.78 7.53
N ALA A 110 25.80 7.84 8.27
CA ALA A 110 25.21 9.16 8.07
C ALA A 110 25.44 9.68 6.64
N LYS A 111 26.68 9.61 6.13
CA LYS A 111 27.01 10.04 4.77
C LYS A 111 26.29 9.18 3.70
N ALA A 112 26.19 7.86 3.93
CA ALA A 112 25.48 6.95 3.03
C ALA A 112 23.98 7.26 3.04
N GLN A 113 23.40 7.61 4.20
CA GLN A 113 21.99 7.98 4.33
C GLN A 113 21.68 9.28 3.57
N GLU A 114 22.52 10.32 3.69
CA GLU A 114 22.35 11.56 2.91
C GLU A 114 22.25 11.25 1.40
N LYS A 115 23.13 10.38 0.91
CA LYS A 115 23.13 9.99 -0.50
C LYS A 115 21.92 9.16 -0.89
N ALA A 116 21.52 8.22 -0.04
CA ALA A 116 20.32 7.41 -0.28
C ALA A 116 19.05 8.27 -0.28
N ASP A 117 18.97 9.27 0.59
CA ASP A 117 17.83 10.21 0.65
C ASP A 117 17.78 11.14 -0.58
N GLU A 118 18.93 11.54 -1.13
CA GLU A 118 18.97 12.27 -2.42
C GLU A 118 18.41 11.40 -3.55
N ASN A 119 18.85 10.14 -3.64
CA ASN A 119 18.36 9.19 -4.64
C ASN A 119 16.87 8.92 -4.48
N MET A 120 16.42 8.69 -3.25
CA MET A 120 14.99 8.54 -2.95
C MET A 120 14.18 9.73 -3.48
N ARG A 121 14.57 10.96 -3.14
CA ARG A 121 13.87 12.17 -3.62
C ARG A 121 13.94 12.37 -5.13
N ARG A 122 14.92 11.79 -5.82
CA ARG A 122 14.97 11.77 -7.28
C ARG A 122 13.95 10.80 -7.86
N ASP A 123 13.88 9.58 -7.34
CA ASP A 123 13.17 8.44 -7.94
C ASP A 123 11.75 8.26 -7.41
N TRP A 124 11.49 8.72 -6.17
CA TRP A 124 10.19 8.58 -5.50
C TRP A 124 9.55 9.95 -5.25
N LYS A 125 8.27 10.04 -5.53
CA LYS A 125 7.49 11.28 -5.43
C LYS A 125 6.12 11.01 -4.83
N VAL A 126 5.47 12.09 -4.41
CA VAL A 126 4.06 12.06 -4.05
C VAL A 126 3.29 12.80 -5.13
N GLU A 127 2.39 12.10 -5.81
CA GLU A 127 1.57 12.64 -6.89
C GLU A 127 0.09 12.31 -6.60
N ASN A 128 -0.75 13.33 -6.42
CA ASN A 128 -2.20 13.16 -6.17
C ASN A 128 -2.53 12.24 -4.98
N GLY A 129 -1.74 12.30 -3.91
CA GLY A 129 -1.96 11.48 -2.72
C GLY A 129 -1.39 10.06 -2.82
N LEU A 130 -0.69 9.74 -3.90
CA LEU A 130 -0.06 8.43 -4.13
C LEU A 130 1.45 8.53 -3.94
N LEU A 131 2.04 7.47 -3.41
CA LEU A 131 3.48 7.26 -3.42
C LEU A 131 3.87 6.66 -4.79
N VAL A 132 4.72 7.36 -5.53
CA VAL A 132 5.02 7.01 -6.93
C VAL A 132 6.52 6.84 -7.13
N PHE A 133 6.91 5.68 -7.64
CA PHE A 133 8.22 5.47 -8.24
C PHE A 133 8.20 5.95 -9.69
N ASP A 134 9.16 6.76 -10.11
CA ASP A 134 9.12 7.43 -11.42
C ASP A 134 9.55 6.57 -12.61
N GLY A 135 10.07 5.36 -12.36
CA GLY A 135 10.45 4.40 -13.40
C GLY A 135 11.90 4.48 -13.85
N THR A 136 12.73 5.37 -13.29
CA THR A 136 14.09 5.64 -13.82
C THR A 136 15.25 5.14 -12.95
N GLY A 137 15.02 4.97 -11.63
CA GLY A 137 16.06 4.55 -10.69
C GLY A 137 16.01 3.07 -10.34
N TYR A 138 16.84 2.71 -9.37
CA TYR A 138 16.89 1.38 -8.75
C TYR A 138 16.96 1.48 -7.22
N ASP A 139 16.81 2.68 -6.67
CA ASP A 139 17.00 2.92 -5.25
C ASP A 139 15.68 2.69 -4.50
N ASN A 140 15.73 1.81 -3.51
CA ASN A 140 14.58 1.49 -2.69
C ASN A 140 14.26 2.63 -1.72
N LEU A 141 12.98 2.73 -1.40
CA LEU A 141 12.42 3.53 -0.33
C LEU A 141 12.16 2.63 0.87
N CYS A 142 12.48 3.07 2.08
CA CYS A 142 12.16 2.31 3.29
C CYS A 142 11.53 3.18 4.37
N THR A 143 10.78 2.54 5.27
CA THR A 143 10.21 3.21 6.43
C THR A 143 11.32 3.66 7.39
N GLU A 144 11.20 4.86 8.00
CA GLU A 144 12.10 5.25 9.10
C GLU A 144 11.91 4.34 10.31
N LYS A 145 10.64 4.02 10.62
CA LYS A 145 10.28 3.08 11.68
C LYS A 145 10.62 1.66 11.28
N GLN A 146 11.07 0.87 12.25
CA GLN A 146 11.25 -0.57 12.12
C GLN A 146 10.06 -1.32 12.71
N TYR A 147 9.77 -2.50 12.17
CA TYR A 147 8.64 -3.34 12.55
C TYR A 147 9.12 -4.74 12.92
N GLY A 148 8.50 -5.30 13.95
CA GLY A 148 8.59 -6.72 14.31
C GLY A 148 7.50 -7.52 13.61
N ASP A 149 6.62 -8.17 14.37
CA ASP A 149 5.40 -8.77 13.82
C ASP A 149 4.42 -7.68 13.39
N PHE A 150 3.81 -7.83 12.23
CA PHE A 150 2.87 -6.83 11.70
C PHE A 150 1.84 -7.44 10.76
N GLU A 151 0.78 -6.68 10.56
CA GLU A 151 -0.16 -6.82 9.46
C GLU A 151 -0.16 -5.50 8.69
N MET A 152 -0.25 -5.55 7.35
CA MET A 152 -0.31 -4.36 6.50
C MET A 152 -1.25 -4.54 5.33
N TYR A 153 -1.88 -3.46 4.94
CA TYR A 153 -2.55 -3.31 3.65
C TYR A 153 -1.73 -2.40 2.76
N VAL A 154 -1.64 -2.72 1.50
CA VAL A 154 -1.01 -1.88 0.49
C VAL A 154 -1.68 -2.08 -0.85
N ASP A 155 -2.15 -0.99 -1.44
CA ASP A 155 -2.63 -0.97 -2.81
C ASP A 155 -1.48 -0.61 -3.75
N TRP A 156 -1.45 -1.22 -4.92
CA TRP A 156 -0.42 -0.97 -5.91
C TRP A 156 -0.93 -1.09 -7.34
N MET A 157 -0.30 -0.36 -8.25
CA MET A 157 -0.57 -0.43 -9.67
C MET A 157 0.72 -0.26 -10.47
N LEU A 158 0.93 -1.11 -11.46
CA LEU A 158 2.03 -1.00 -12.41
C LEU A 158 1.60 -0.18 -13.64
N ASP A 159 2.44 0.77 -14.06
CA ASP A 159 2.15 1.56 -15.27
C ASP A 159 2.28 0.66 -16.53
N PRO A 160 1.24 0.58 -17.37
CA PRO A 160 1.26 -0.23 -18.58
C PRO A 160 2.18 0.31 -19.69
N LYS A 161 2.70 1.53 -19.54
CA LYS A 161 3.52 2.18 -20.57
C LYS A 161 5.03 1.93 -20.41
N GLY A 162 5.45 1.38 -19.28
CA GLY A 162 6.86 1.14 -19.01
C GLY A 162 7.37 -0.16 -19.64
N PRO A 163 8.70 -0.28 -19.88
CA PRO A 163 9.28 -1.43 -20.57
C PRO A 163 9.36 -2.68 -19.69
N GLU A 164 9.44 -2.52 -18.37
CA GLU A 164 9.66 -3.61 -17.40
C GLU A 164 8.94 -3.31 -16.09
N ALA A 165 7.68 -3.68 -16.01
CA ALA A 165 6.93 -3.51 -14.77
C ALA A 165 7.29 -4.61 -13.75
N ASP A 166 8.12 -4.25 -12.79
CA ASP A 166 8.63 -5.12 -11.73
C ASP A 166 8.80 -4.33 -10.43
N ALA A 167 8.29 -4.89 -9.35
CA ALA A 167 8.34 -4.28 -8.03
C ALA A 167 8.28 -5.35 -6.93
N GLY A 168 8.41 -4.91 -5.69
CA GLY A 168 8.25 -5.79 -4.54
C GLY A 168 8.24 -5.03 -3.23
N ILE A 169 7.77 -5.72 -2.19
CA ILE A 169 7.75 -5.22 -0.83
C ILE A 169 8.69 -6.09 -0.01
N TYR A 170 9.73 -5.48 0.54
CA TYR A 170 10.65 -6.16 1.45
C TYR A 170 10.06 -6.13 2.86
N LEU A 171 10.09 -7.27 3.49
CA LEU A 171 9.57 -7.45 4.84
C LEU A 171 10.73 -7.57 5.81
N ARG A 172 10.81 -6.65 6.77
CA ARG A 172 11.91 -6.59 7.75
C ARG A 172 13.29 -6.71 7.09
N GLY A 173 13.54 -5.83 6.10
CA GLY A 173 14.81 -5.73 5.40
C GLY A 173 15.16 -6.93 4.51
N THR A 174 14.23 -7.84 4.25
CA THR A 174 14.45 -9.06 3.45
C THR A 174 13.53 -9.08 2.23
N PRO A 175 14.08 -9.24 1.01
CA PRO A 175 13.27 -9.38 -0.21
C PRO A 175 12.52 -10.69 -0.26
N GLN A 176 11.41 -10.78 -0.90
CA GLN A 176 10.35 -9.79 -1.13
C GLN A 176 9.02 -10.49 -1.38
N VAL A 177 7.92 -9.81 -1.09
CA VAL A 177 6.62 -10.11 -1.69
C VAL A 177 6.64 -9.51 -3.09
N GLN A 178 6.62 -10.35 -4.11
CA GLN A 178 6.83 -9.96 -5.50
C GLN A 178 5.61 -9.27 -6.10
N ILE A 179 5.85 -8.26 -6.93
CA ILE A 179 4.87 -7.60 -7.80
C ILE A 179 5.31 -7.76 -9.25
N TRP A 180 4.46 -8.35 -10.08
CA TRP A 180 4.76 -8.71 -11.45
C TRP A 180 3.81 -8.07 -12.48
N ASP A 181 4.34 -7.71 -13.63
CA ASP A 181 3.57 -7.76 -14.88
C ASP A 181 3.50 -9.22 -15.35
N THR A 182 2.36 -9.85 -15.15
CA THR A 182 2.16 -11.27 -15.43
C THR A 182 2.29 -11.64 -16.91
N SER A 183 2.31 -10.67 -17.81
CA SER A 183 2.55 -10.89 -19.24
C SER A 183 4.02 -11.17 -19.57
N ARG A 184 4.93 -10.88 -18.67
CA ARG A 184 6.38 -11.07 -18.85
C ARG A 184 6.82 -12.52 -18.62
N VAL A 185 6.35 -13.42 -19.50
CA VAL A 185 6.59 -14.86 -19.42
C VAL A 185 8.08 -15.21 -19.48
N ASN A 186 8.89 -14.41 -20.17
CA ASN A 186 10.34 -14.60 -20.34
C ASN A 186 11.13 -14.50 -19.02
N VAL A 187 10.58 -13.86 -17.99
CA VAL A 187 11.18 -13.78 -16.64
C VAL A 187 10.45 -14.63 -15.61
N GLY A 188 9.44 -15.38 -16.02
CA GLY A 188 8.68 -16.25 -15.15
C GLY A 188 7.50 -15.58 -14.44
N ALA A 189 7.14 -14.34 -14.81
CA ALA A 189 6.11 -13.53 -14.14
C ALA A 189 4.67 -14.08 -14.28
N GLN A 190 4.43 -15.00 -15.20
CA GLN A 190 3.11 -15.64 -15.41
C GLN A 190 2.61 -16.41 -14.18
N VAL A 191 3.45 -16.62 -13.18
CA VAL A 191 3.04 -17.25 -11.91
C VAL A 191 2.19 -16.34 -11.04
N GLY A 192 2.20 -15.02 -11.30
CA GLY A 192 1.47 -14.02 -10.53
C GLY A 192 2.28 -13.36 -9.43
N SER A 193 1.69 -12.29 -8.88
CA SER A 193 2.25 -11.52 -7.77
C SER A 193 1.94 -12.17 -6.40
N GLY A 194 2.63 -11.69 -5.36
CA GLY A 194 2.41 -12.09 -3.97
C GLY A 194 3.32 -13.21 -3.48
N GLY A 195 4.06 -13.89 -4.36
CA GLY A 195 5.00 -14.94 -3.96
C GLY A 195 6.20 -14.39 -3.17
N LEU A 196 6.81 -15.24 -2.34
CA LEU A 196 8.06 -14.94 -1.64
C LEU A 196 9.25 -15.27 -2.56
N TYR A 197 9.41 -14.45 -3.59
CA TYR A 197 10.20 -14.70 -4.79
C TYR A 197 11.63 -15.22 -4.53
N ASN A 198 12.27 -14.71 -3.49
CA ASN A 198 13.66 -15.03 -3.20
C ASN A 198 13.84 -16.28 -2.29
N ASN A 199 12.79 -16.97 -1.89
CA ASN A 199 12.91 -18.24 -1.19
C ASN A 199 13.56 -19.31 -2.09
N GLN A 200 14.36 -20.16 -1.51
CA GLN A 200 15.06 -21.27 -2.19
C GLN A 200 14.65 -22.66 -1.68
N VAL A 201 14.39 -22.77 -0.40
CA VAL A 201 14.01 -24.03 0.27
C VAL A 201 12.51 -24.09 0.50
N ASN A 202 11.93 -22.98 0.96
CA ASN A 202 10.49 -22.85 1.17
C ASN A 202 9.80 -22.37 -0.10
N GLU A 203 8.47 -22.44 -0.14
CA GLU A 203 7.68 -22.00 -1.29
C GLU A 203 7.99 -20.56 -1.67
N SER A 204 8.28 -20.34 -2.95
CA SER A 204 8.63 -19.02 -3.49
C SER A 204 7.54 -18.43 -4.40
N LYS A 205 6.64 -19.28 -4.90
CA LYS A 205 5.59 -18.89 -5.86
C LYS A 205 4.26 -18.70 -5.14
N PRO A 206 3.38 -17.83 -5.64
CA PRO A 206 2.00 -17.79 -5.18
C PRO A 206 1.28 -19.09 -5.59
N SER A 207 0.28 -19.49 -4.83
CA SER A 207 -0.53 -20.70 -5.10
C SER A 207 -1.42 -20.56 -6.35
N LYS A 208 -1.67 -19.35 -6.77
CA LYS A 208 -2.48 -18.99 -7.97
C LYS A 208 -2.18 -17.57 -8.42
N VAL A 209 -2.55 -17.26 -9.65
CA VAL A 209 -2.58 -15.88 -10.16
C VAL A 209 -3.87 -15.22 -9.67
N ALA A 210 -3.75 -14.10 -9.00
CA ALA A 210 -4.87 -13.30 -8.49
C ALA A 210 -4.74 -11.81 -8.87
N ASP A 211 -3.81 -11.50 -9.76
CA ASP A 211 -3.54 -10.15 -10.26
C ASP A 211 -4.70 -9.63 -11.09
N ASN A 212 -5.02 -8.35 -10.95
CA ASN A 212 -5.81 -7.61 -11.90
C ASN A 212 -4.97 -7.29 -13.15
N LYS A 213 -5.60 -6.77 -14.19
CA LYS A 213 -4.90 -6.46 -15.44
C LYS A 213 -3.85 -5.36 -15.21
N LEU A 214 -2.80 -5.40 -16.02
CA LEU A 214 -1.78 -4.35 -16.03
C LEU A 214 -2.44 -2.97 -16.21
N GLY A 215 -2.10 -2.02 -15.34
CA GLY A 215 -2.73 -0.70 -15.28
C GLY A 215 -3.98 -0.62 -14.40
N GLU A 216 -4.38 -1.71 -13.77
CA GLU A 216 -5.44 -1.71 -12.76
C GLU A 216 -4.84 -1.82 -11.34
N TRP A 217 -5.57 -1.30 -10.35
CA TRP A 217 -5.18 -1.39 -8.95
C TRP A 217 -5.29 -2.82 -8.43
N ASN A 218 -4.32 -3.20 -7.62
CA ASN A 218 -4.28 -4.44 -6.84
C ASN A 218 -4.16 -4.11 -5.37
N SER A 219 -4.64 -4.98 -4.50
CA SER A 219 -4.58 -4.81 -3.05
C SER A 219 -3.94 -6.03 -2.41
N PHE A 220 -2.87 -5.80 -1.63
CA PHE A 220 -2.30 -6.79 -0.74
C PHE A 220 -2.78 -6.61 0.70
N TYR A 221 -3.12 -7.70 1.35
CA TYR A 221 -2.98 -7.86 2.79
C TYR A 221 -1.79 -8.78 3.06
N ILE A 222 -0.85 -8.31 3.86
CA ILE A 222 0.36 -9.06 4.24
C ILE A 222 0.41 -9.18 5.76
N LYS A 223 0.55 -10.40 6.25
CA LYS A 223 0.76 -10.69 7.67
C LYS A 223 2.11 -11.38 7.86
N MET A 224 2.92 -10.85 8.76
CA MET A 224 4.20 -11.44 9.13
C MET A 224 4.27 -11.63 10.65
N VAL A 225 4.41 -12.89 11.09
CA VAL A 225 4.57 -13.26 12.49
C VAL A 225 5.78 -14.19 12.62
N GLY A 226 6.77 -13.80 13.40
CA GLY A 226 8.06 -14.46 13.39
C GLY A 226 8.68 -14.42 11.99
N ASP A 227 9.02 -15.56 11.44
CA ASP A 227 9.53 -15.73 10.07
C ASP A 227 8.45 -16.12 9.05
N ARG A 228 7.18 -16.20 9.49
CA ARG A 228 6.07 -16.70 8.67
C ARG A 228 5.25 -15.59 8.06
N VAL A 229 5.00 -15.75 6.78
CA VAL A 229 4.28 -14.76 5.96
C VAL A 229 3.02 -15.37 5.37
N THR A 230 1.93 -14.62 5.45
CA THR A 230 0.69 -14.88 4.71
C THR A 230 0.42 -13.68 3.81
N VAL A 231 0.10 -13.94 2.55
CA VAL A 231 -0.26 -12.89 1.57
C VAL A 231 -1.63 -13.19 0.98
N VAL A 232 -2.49 -12.18 1.00
CA VAL A 232 -3.77 -12.15 0.29
C VAL A 232 -3.68 -11.09 -0.79
N LEU A 233 -3.94 -11.46 -2.04
CA LEU A 233 -3.97 -10.55 -3.20
C LEU A 233 -5.40 -10.49 -3.74
N ASN A 234 -5.98 -9.29 -3.78
CA ASN A 234 -7.34 -9.06 -4.28
C ASN A 234 -8.40 -9.99 -3.65
N GLY A 235 -8.27 -10.26 -2.34
CA GLY A 235 -9.16 -11.16 -1.60
C GLY A 235 -8.81 -12.64 -1.68
N GLU A 236 -7.84 -13.04 -2.52
CA GLU A 236 -7.39 -14.41 -2.69
C GLU A 236 -6.11 -14.69 -1.92
N LYS A 237 -6.10 -15.69 -1.02
CA LYS A 237 -4.90 -16.08 -0.30
C LYS A 237 -3.93 -16.80 -1.27
N VAL A 238 -2.81 -16.16 -1.54
CA VAL A 238 -1.80 -16.65 -2.52
C VAL A 238 -0.56 -17.23 -1.84
N VAL A 239 -0.28 -16.82 -0.59
CA VAL A 239 0.74 -17.42 0.28
C VAL A 239 0.11 -17.68 1.65
N ASP A 240 0.29 -18.87 2.19
CA ASP A 240 -0.33 -19.27 3.45
C ASP A 240 0.72 -19.75 4.47
N ASN A 241 1.10 -18.84 5.39
CA ASN A 241 1.96 -19.15 6.52
C ASN A 241 3.33 -19.77 6.13
N VAL A 242 3.93 -19.27 5.05
CA VAL A 242 5.21 -19.75 4.51
C VAL A 242 6.38 -19.04 5.20
N ILE A 243 7.46 -19.74 5.45
CA ILE A 243 8.69 -19.17 6.00
C ILE A 243 9.34 -18.26 4.96
N LEU A 244 9.64 -17.00 5.33
CA LEU A 244 10.48 -16.10 4.57
C LEU A 244 11.94 -16.32 4.93
N GLU A 245 12.76 -16.64 3.95
CA GLU A 245 14.17 -16.91 4.16
C GLU A 245 15.00 -15.62 4.18
N ASN A 246 16.02 -15.57 5.04
CA ASN A 246 16.98 -14.47 5.00
C ASN A 246 17.78 -14.52 3.69
N TYR A 247 17.51 -13.56 2.81
CA TYR A 247 18.19 -13.48 1.50
C TYR A 247 19.68 -13.15 1.62
N TRP A 248 20.04 -12.29 2.57
CA TRP A 248 21.39 -11.74 2.69
C TRP A 248 22.39 -12.71 3.31
N ASP A 249 21.91 -13.61 4.17
CA ASP A 249 22.67 -14.75 4.69
C ASP A 249 21.70 -15.90 5.04
N ARG A 250 21.68 -16.90 4.19
CA ARG A 250 20.79 -18.09 4.32
C ARG A 250 21.01 -18.90 5.58
N LYS A 251 22.09 -18.67 6.31
CA LYS A 251 22.39 -19.34 7.58
C LYS A 251 21.83 -18.60 8.79
N LEU A 252 21.41 -17.36 8.61
CA LEU A 252 20.84 -16.55 9.66
C LEU A 252 19.31 -16.60 9.63
N PRO A 253 18.68 -16.48 10.80
CA PRO A 253 17.24 -16.26 10.85
C PRO A 253 16.89 -14.90 10.22
N ILE A 254 15.59 -14.72 9.95
CA ILE A 254 15.07 -13.41 9.55
C ILE A 254 15.33 -12.39 10.67
N PHE A 255 15.52 -11.11 10.31
CA PHE A 255 15.69 -10.05 11.30
C PHE A 255 14.44 -9.92 12.15
N PRO A 256 14.55 -9.88 13.51
CA PRO A 256 13.38 -9.81 14.38
C PRO A 256 12.64 -8.47 14.26
N VAL A 257 13.38 -7.39 13.99
CA VAL A 257 12.85 -6.04 13.79
C VAL A 257 13.69 -5.36 12.72
N GLU A 258 13.07 -4.87 11.65
CA GLU A 258 13.73 -4.09 10.58
C GLU A 258 12.68 -3.31 9.78
N GLN A 259 13.11 -2.53 8.79
CA GLN A 259 12.25 -1.69 7.95
C GLN A 259 11.37 -2.51 7.00
N ILE A 260 10.28 -1.90 6.57
CA ILE A 260 9.54 -2.28 5.37
C ILE A 260 10.09 -1.44 4.23
N GLU A 261 10.34 -2.08 3.07
CA GLU A 261 10.96 -1.43 1.93
C GLU A 261 10.07 -1.58 0.69
N MET A 262 9.97 -0.50 -0.07
CA MET A 262 9.33 -0.50 -1.38
C MET A 262 10.43 -0.55 -2.44
N GLN A 263 10.41 -1.58 -3.26
CA GLN A 263 11.34 -1.78 -4.35
C GLN A 263 10.61 -1.68 -5.67
N ALA A 264 11.17 -0.96 -6.63
CA ALA A 264 10.65 -0.88 -7.98
C ALA A 264 11.76 -0.58 -8.98
N HIS A 265 11.59 -1.02 -10.22
CA HIS A 265 12.45 -0.67 -11.33
C HIS A 265 11.73 -0.83 -12.68
N GLY A 266 12.30 -0.23 -13.72
CA GLY A 266 11.92 -0.41 -15.11
C GLY A 266 10.66 0.32 -15.56
N SER A 267 9.67 0.51 -14.69
CA SER A 267 8.41 1.21 -14.99
C SER A 267 7.92 1.97 -13.77
N LYS A 268 7.02 2.92 -13.98
CA LYS A 268 6.33 3.58 -12.88
C LYS A 268 5.53 2.58 -12.06
N VAL A 269 5.57 2.75 -10.74
CA VAL A 269 4.75 2.01 -9.80
C VAL A 269 4.05 3.00 -8.87
N TYR A 270 2.78 2.78 -8.62
CA TYR A 270 1.94 3.59 -7.75
C TYR A 270 1.54 2.77 -6.52
N TYR A 271 1.58 3.40 -5.36
CA TYR A 271 1.16 2.84 -4.07
C TYR A 271 0.23 3.78 -3.34
#